data_3117868796d1b375a086bc7d20564b96
#
_entry.id   3117868796d1b375a086bc7d20564b96
#
_cell.length_a   1.000
_cell.length_b   1.000
_cell.length_c   1.000
_cell.angle_alpha   90.00
_cell.angle_beta   90.00
_cell.angle_gamma   90.00
#
_symmetry.space_group_name_H-M   'P 1'
#
loop_
_entity.id
_entity.type
_entity.pdbx_description
1 polymer ?
#
loop_
_entity_poly.entity_id
_entity_poly.type
_entity_poly.pdbx_seq_one_letter_code
_entity_poly.pdbx_strand_id
1 'polypeptide(L)'
;MMFAVAMTFIDQTIVSIAAPDIVRELGLSSSGMQWVVNAYLLALAAFFALGGRLADLYGPRRVVVIGTVVFVVSSVLCGCVPEGGAAQAWLIVFRATQGLGAALLFPAALAVVVAVFPVERRGRALALFFGVTGALTAVGPLLGGWLTNWTWRAVFWVNVPVAIVALVLTALAHISDRRRSGTLDVPGAVLIATGMGLSVLGFQQAFSWGWGSWATWVCIVGGLAVLAGFVRFERGVEHPLIDLRVFRDKAFSVDALVLFFAMLAFVPLFFFASVYAQVSLSASPNQAALFLLYIFVGFAIASQWGGRILDKKGARPALKMGGVVGAVGFALWAGELTNLTMHDQWLYAALAGAGIGFILAPASTDAVNRAIGASYGEVTGITQTVRNFAASVGMAIYGTILTHVTTDNVTGTLESRGVPAGTAKSTARDVTESVTGNGDARPPTGTDPAAEATRDAMSAIRMDFAEANQWVFYGMAIALGIAFLCALRHPGGTVDANAKVEEPAARAR
;
A
#
# COMPACT_ATOMS: atom_id res chain seq x y z
N MET A 1 5.17 -19.64 2.29
CA MET A 1 4.20 -18.53 2.17
C MET A 1 4.84 -17.16 2.30
N MET A 2 5.67 -16.88 3.31
CA MET A 2 6.32 -15.57 3.47
C MET A 2 7.18 -15.16 2.25
N PHE A 3 7.99 -16.07 1.70
CA PHE A 3 8.78 -15.78 0.49
C PHE A 3 7.92 -15.43 -0.73
N ALA A 4 6.82 -16.15 -0.91
CA ALA A 4 5.92 -15.89 -2.02
C ALA A 4 5.29 -14.49 -1.93
N VAL A 5 4.89 -14.07 -0.73
CA VAL A 5 4.32 -12.73 -0.51
C VAL A 5 5.40 -11.65 -0.49
N ALA A 6 6.58 -11.97 0.06
CA ALA A 6 7.70 -11.03 0.09
C ALA A 6 8.07 -10.50 -1.29
N MET A 7 8.10 -11.36 -2.32
CA MET A 7 8.42 -10.90 -3.68
C MET A 7 7.40 -9.89 -4.21
N THR A 8 6.11 -9.97 -3.82
CA THR A 8 5.11 -8.98 -4.25
C THR A 8 5.33 -7.62 -3.61
N PHE A 9 5.79 -7.57 -2.36
CA PHE A 9 6.10 -6.33 -1.66
C PHE A 9 7.44 -5.72 -2.10
N ILE A 10 8.46 -6.55 -2.33
CA ILE A 10 9.74 -6.11 -2.90
C ILE A 10 9.49 -5.49 -4.27
N ASP A 11 8.69 -6.14 -5.11
CA ASP A 11 8.38 -5.68 -6.47
C ASP A 11 7.69 -4.32 -6.50
N GLN A 12 6.83 -4.01 -5.52
CA GLN A 12 6.18 -2.71 -5.41
C GLN A 12 7.17 -1.54 -5.28
N THR A 13 8.30 -1.77 -4.63
CA THR A 13 9.28 -0.74 -4.31
C THR A 13 10.50 -0.75 -5.23
N ILE A 14 10.93 -1.93 -5.68
CA ILE A 14 12.14 -2.10 -6.48
C ILE A 14 12.03 -1.47 -7.87
N VAL A 15 10.85 -1.55 -8.51
CA VAL A 15 10.61 -1.03 -9.86
C VAL A 15 10.68 0.49 -9.91
N SER A 16 10.28 1.17 -8.83
CA SER A 16 10.38 2.63 -8.74
C SER A 16 11.84 3.13 -8.75
N ILE A 17 12.76 2.32 -8.22
CA ILE A 17 14.20 2.65 -8.25
C ILE A 17 14.79 2.46 -9.65
N ALA A 18 14.31 1.46 -10.39
CA ALA A 18 14.73 1.19 -11.77
C ALA A 18 14.10 2.13 -12.80
N ALA A 19 13.08 2.90 -12.42
CA ALA A 19 12.28 3.73 -13.32
C ALA A 19 13.12 4.69 -14.20
N PRO A 20 14.13 5.43 -13.70
CA PRO A 20 14.94 6.31 -14.52
C PRO A 20 15.71 5.57 -15.64
N ASP A 21 16.23 4.37 -15.34
CA ASP A 21 16.97 3.56 -16.30
C ASP A 21 16.04 2.95 -17.36
N ILE A 22 14.84 2.51 -16.95
CA ILE A 22 13.80 2.01 -17.84
C ILE A 22 13.36 3.12 -18.82
N VAL A 23 13.10 4.32 -18.30
CA VAL A 23 12.71 5.50 -19.11
C VAL A 23 13.80 5.83 -20.13
N ARG A 24 15.06 5.87 -19.70
CA ARG A 24 16.18 6.24 -20.57
C ARG A 24 16.44 5.19 -21.66
N GLU A 25 16.42 3.89 -21.32
CA GLU A 25 16.75 2.83 -22.28
C GLU A 25 15.62 2.55 -23.27
N LEU A 26 14.37 2.56 -22.80
CA LEU A 26 13.21 2.26 -23.65
C LEU A 26 12.57 3.51 -24.28
N GLY A 27 13.08 4.71 -23.99
CA GLY A 27 12.53 5.96 -24.51
C GLY A 27 11.10 6.26 -24.06
N LEU A 28 10.72 5.80 -22.85
CA LEU A 28 9.37 6.02 -22.33
C LEU A 28 9.17 7.47 -21.89
N SER A 29 7.91 7.97 -22.01
CA SER A 29 7.54 9.21 -21.34
C SER A 29 7.39 8.99 -19.82
N SER A 30 7.51 10.07 -19.02
CA SER A 30 7.26 10.03 -17.58
C SER A 30 5.86 9.49 -17.26
N SER A 31 4.84 9.92 -18.03
CA SER A 31 3.48 9.39 -17.95
C SER A 31 3.42 7.90 -18.29
N GLY A 32 4.16 7.45 -19.31
CA GLY A 32 4.25 6.03 -19.67
C GLY A 32 4.79 5.18 -18.53
N MET A 33 5.85 5.66 -17.87
CA MET A 33 6.42 4.95 -16.71
C MET A 33 5.47 4.93 -15.51
N GLN A 34 4.75 6.01 -15.25
CA GLN A 34 3.70 6.01 -14.21
C GLN A 34 2.63 4.93 -14.48
N TRP A 35 2.22 4.76 -15.75
CA TRP A 35 1.28 3.70 -16.13
C TRP A 35 1.85 2.31 -15.91
N VAL A 36 3.14 2.09 -16.14
CA VAL A 36 3.82 0.80 -15.86
C VAL A 36 3.74 0.46 -14.36
N VAL A 37 3.96 1.43 -13.48
CA VAL A 37 3.85 1.23 -12.03
C VAL A 37 2.38 1.04 -11.61
N ASN A 38 1.49 1.92 -12.10
CA ASN A 38 0.09 1.92 -11.71
C ASN A 38 -0.67 0.68 -12.19
N ALA A 39 -0.32 0.11 -13.36
CA ALA A 39 -0.97 -1.09 -13.89
C ALA A 39 -0.90 -2.28 -12.91
N TYR A 40 0.23 -2.47 -12.25
CA TYR A 40 0.40 -3.48 -11.21
C TYR A 40 -0.54 -3.21 -10.01
N LEU A 41 -0.51 -1.97 -9.48
CA LEU A 41 -1.30 -1.60 -8.30
C LEU A 41 -2.80 -1.64 -8.56
N LEU A 42 -3.23 -1.22 -9.75
CA LEU A 42 -4.63 -1.28 -10.16
C LEU A 42 -5.14 -2.71 -10.27
N ALA A 43 -4.38 -3.59 -10.95
CA ALA A 43 -4.74 -5.00 -11.05
C ALA A 43 -4.76 -5.67 -9.67
N LEU A 44 -3.77 -5.37 -8.83
CA LEU A 44 -3.73 -5.85 -7.46
C LEU A 44 -4.99 -5.45 -6.68
N ALA A 45 -5.37 -4.17 -6.70
CA ALA A 45 -6.55 -3.66 -6.00
C ALA A 45 -7.86 -4.25 -6.55
N ALA A 46 -7.99 -4.35 -7.88
CA ALA A 46 -9.18 -4.84 -8.54
C ALA A 46 -9.48 -6.32 -8.24
N PHE A 47 -8.44 -7.16 -8.14
CA PHE A 47 -8.61 -8.61 -8.08
C PHE A 47 -8.35 -9.23 -6.70
N PHE A 48 -8.06 -8.47 -5.64
CA PHE A 48 -7.84 -9.01 -4.30
C PHE A 48 -9.03 -9.83 -3.78
N ALA A 49 -10.24 -9.32 -3.89
CA ALA A 49 -11.45 -10.01 -3.44
C ALA A 49 -11.67 -11.32 -4.20
N LEU A 50 -11.42 -11.30 -5.52
CA LEU A 50 -11.47 -12.49 -6.36
C LEU A 50 -10.42 -13.52 -5.93
N GLY A 51 -9.19 -13.08 -5.62
CA GLY A 51 -8.12 -13.95 -5.13
C GLY A 51 -8.50 -14.69 -3.85
N GLY A 52 -9.13 -14.00 -2.90
CA GLY A 52 -9.68 -14.59 -1.69
C GLY A 52 -10.74 -15.66 -1.98
N ARG A 53 -11.70 -15.33 -2.83
CA ARG A 53 -12.78 -16.28 -3.21
C ARG A 53 -12.26 -17.53 -3.94
N LEU A 54 -11.31 -17.34 -4.84
CA LEU A 54 -10.66 -18.45 -5.54
C LEU A 54 -9.90 -19.36 -4.59
N ALA A 55 -9.24 -18.80 -3.56
CA ALA A 55 -8.57 -19.58 -2.52
C ALA A 55 -9.54 -20.48 -1.75
N ASP A 56 -10.76 -19.99 -1.49
CA ASP A 56 -11.80 -20.79 -0.82
C ASP A 56 -12.38 -21.91 -1.69
N LEU A 57 -12.63 -21.63 -2.97
CA LEU A 57 -13.23 -22.59 -3.89
C LEU A 57 -12.24 -23.67 -4.34
N TYR A 58 -11.03 -23.28 -4.71
CA TYR A 58 -10.04 -24.18 -5.32
C TYR A 58 -8.98 -24.69 -4.35
N GLY A 59 -8.96 -24.14 -3.13
CA GLY A 59 -7.96 -24.42 -2.10
C GLY A 59 -6.81 -23.41 -2.09
N PRO A 60 -6.43 -22.90 -0.92
CA PRO A 60 -5.47 -21.80 -0.80
C PRO A 60 -4.07 -22.19 -1.31
N ARG A 61 -3.62 -23.44 -1.11
CA ARG A 61 -2.34 -23.92 -1.62
C ARG A 61 -2.24 -23.84 -3.15
N ARG A 62 -3.30 -24.27 -3.85
CA ARG A 62 -3.33 -24.21 -5.33
C ARG A 62 -3.31 -22.79 -5.83
N VAL A 63 -4.09 -21.91 -5.21
CA VAL A 63 -4.17 -20.50 -5.62
C VAL A 63 -2.83 -19.78 -5.36
N VAL A 64 -2.11 -20.10 -4.27
CA VAL A 64 -0.74 -19.63 -4.04
C VAL A 64 0.19 -20.07 -5.16
N VAL A 65 0.14 -21.34 -5.58
CA VAL A 65 0.99 -21.85 -6.68
C VAL A 65 0.65 -21.13 -7.99
N ILE A 66 -0.62 -21.04 -8.35
CA ILE A 66 -1.07 -20.36 -9.57
C ILE A 66 -0.66 -18.88 -9.53
N GLY A 67 -0.94 -18.17 -8.44
CA GLY A 67 -0.57 -16.77 -8.27
C GLY A 67 0.93 -16.54 -8.37
N THR A 68 1.74 -17.43 -7.76
CA THR A 68 3.20 -17.38 -7.86
C THR A 68 3.69 -17.58 -9.30
N VAL A 69 3.13 -18.55 -10.02
CA VAL A 69 3.50 -18.83 -11.42
C VAL A 69 3.10 -17.65 -12.32
N VAL A 70 1.88 -17.15 -12.20
CA VAL A 70 1.42 -15.97 -12.97
C VAL A 70 2.31 -14.77 -12.67
N PHE A 71 2.62 -14.51 -11.41
CA PHE A 71 3.48 -13.41 -11.00
C PHE A 71 4.89 -13.52 -11.61
N VAL A 72 5.55 -14.67 -11.45
CA VAL A 72 6.95 -14.82 -11.90
C VAL A 72 7.06 -14.86 -13.42
N VAL A 73 6.14 -15.50 -14.13
CA VAL A 73 6.12 -15.51 -15.60
C VAL A 73 5.95 -14.08 -16.13
N SER A 74 5.00 -13.33 -15.58
CA SER A 74 4.77 -11.92 -15.95
C SER A 74 6.01 -11.07 -15.62
N SER A 75 6.67 -11.33 -14.48
CA SER A 75 7.91 -10.64 -14.10
C SER A 75 9.04 -10.90 -15.10
N VAL A 76 9.25 -12.17 -15.48
CA VAL A 76 10.24 -12.51 -16.52
C VAL A 76 9.94 -11.78 -17.82
N LEU A 77 8.68 -11.74 -18.25
CA LEU A 77 8.25 -11.05 -19.47
C LEU A 77 8.43 -9.52 -19.38
N CYS A 78 8.27 -8.91 -18.21
CA CYS A 78 8.66 -7.51 -18.00
C CYS A 78 10.16 -7.29 -18.22
N GLY A 79 11.01 -8.19 -17.72
CA GLY A 79 12.46 -8.13 -17.93
C GLY A 79 12.91 -8.45 -19.37
N CYS A 80 12.05 -9.13 -20.15
CA CYS A 80 12.27 -9.46 -21.56
C CYS A 80 11.59 -8.49 -22.52
N VAL A 81 11.27 -7.28 -22.09
CA VAL A 81 10.59 -6.27 -22.93
C VAL A 81 11.42 -6.00 -24.20
N PRO A 82 10.78 -6.01 -25.40
CA PRO A 82 11.44 -5.67 -26.64
C PRO A 82 11.69 -4.15 -26.72
N GLU A 83 12.75 -3.76 -27.41
CA GLU A 83 13.01 -2.36 -27.73
C GLU A 83 12.03 -1.86 -28.80
N GLY A 84 11.66 -0.57 -28.74
CA GLY A 84 10.82 0.07 -29.74
C GLY A 84 9.42 0.41 -29.28
N GLY A 85 8.55 0.81 -30.20
CA GLY A 85 7.23 1.41 -29.91
C GLY A 85 6.24 0.53 -29.11
N ALA A 86 6.46 -0.77 -29.04
CA ALA A 86 5.64 -1.70 -28.26
C ALA A 86 6.06 -1.82 -26.80
N ALA A 87 7.22 -1.30 -26.40
CA ALA A 87 7.80 -1.49 -25.06
C ALA A 87 6.86 -1.05 -23.93
N GLN A 88 6.25 0.13 -24.08
CA GLN A 88 5.32 0.67 -23.08
C GLN A 88 4.08 -0.23 -22.90
N ALA A 89 3.43 -0.60 -24.00
CA ALA A 89 2.26 -1.45 -23.96
C ALA A 89 2.59 -2.85 -23.38
N TRP A 90 3.73 -3.40 -23.76
CA TRP A 90 4.25 -4.66 -23.22
C TRP A 90 4.41 -4.60 -21.70
N LEU A 91 5.12 -3.60 -21.19
CA LEU A 91 5.31 -3.44 -19.75
C LEU A 91 3.98 -3.26 -19.02
N ILE A 92 3.07 -2.41 -19.52
CA ILE A 92 1.76 -2.19 -18.90
C ILE A 92 0.96 -3.49 -18.80
N VAL A 93 0.89 -4.28 -19.89
CA VAL A 93 0.14 -5.55 -19.91
C VAL A 93 0.74 -6.56 -18.93
N PHE A 94 2.06 -6.74 -18.96
CA PHE A 94 2.69 -7.72 -18.07
C PHE A 94 2.78 -7.25 -16.61
N ARG A 95 2.83 -5.94 -16.35
CA ARG A 95 2.65 -5.39 -15.00
C ARG A 95 1.23 -5.62 -14.47
N ALA A 96 0.20 -5.46 -15.30
CA ALA A 96 -1.16 -5.76 -14.91
C ALA A 96 -1.35 -7.26 -14.63
N THR A 97 -0.83 -8.15 -15.45
CA THR A 97 -0.89 -9.60 -15.20
C THR A 97 -0.05 -10.03 -13.99
N GLN A 98 1.06 -9.37 -13.72
CA GLN A 98 1.85 -9.57 -12.51
C GLN A 98 1.06 -9.14 -11.26
N GLY A 99 0.37 -7.99 -11.33
CA GLY A 99 -0.53 -7.53 -10.28
C GLY A 99 -1.69 -8.49 -10.01
N LEU A 100 -2.27 -9.09 -11.06
CA LEU A 100 -3.26 -10.17 -10.93
C LEU A 100 -2.66 -11.38 -10.18
N GLY A 101 -1.45 -11.83 -10.55
CA GLY A 101 -0.74 -12.89 -9.84
C GLY A 101 -0.57 -12.61 -8.34
N ALA A 102 -0.17 -11.38 -8.00
CA ALA A 102 -0.04 -10.93 -6.61
C ALA A 102 -1.39 -10.89 -5.87
N ALA A 103 -2.46 -10.47 -6.55
CA ALA A 103 -3.82 -10.43 -5.99
C ALA A 103 -4.35 -11.83 -5.65
N LEU A 104 -4.00 -12.83 -6.43
CA LEU A 104 -4.33 -14.24 -6.14
C LEU A 104 -3.50 -14.78 -4.97
N LEU A 105 -2.21 -14.50 -4.99
CA LEU A 105 -1.24 -15.07 -4.08
C LEU A 105 -1.41 -14.58 -2.65
N PHE A 106 -1.60 -13.28 -2.44
CA PHE A 106 -1.55 -12.70 -1.10
C PHE A 106 -2.69 -13.18 -0.18
N PRO A 107 -3.99 -13.10 -0.56
CA PRO A 107 -5.08 -13.60 0.27
C PRO A 107 -4.98 -15.10 0.53
N ALA A 108 -4.57 -15.86 -0.49
CA ALA A 108 -4.40 -17.29 -0.39
C ALA A 108 -3.26 -17.68 0.58
N ALA A 109 -2.13 -16.97 0.54
CA ALA A 109 -1.02 -17.20 1.46
C ALA A 109 -1.42 -16.89 2.91
N LEU A 110 -2.18 -15.81 3.12
CA LEU A 110 -2.68 -15.44 4.43
C LEU A 110 -3.69 -16.48 4.95
N ALA A 111 -4.60 -16.97 4.09
CA ALA A 111 -5.54 -18.04 4.42
C ALA A 111 -4.80 -19.32 4.86
N VAL A 112 -3.69 -19.69 4.19
CA VAL A 112 -2.83 -20.81 4.62
C VAL A 112 -2.27 -20.58 6.01
N VAL A 113 -1.72 -19.39 6.29
CA VAL A 113 -1.15 -19.08 7.62
C VAL A 113 -2.23 -19.23 8.70
N VAL A 114 -3.41 -18.66 8.47
CA VAL A 114 -4.53 -18.75 9.44
C VAL A 114 -5.04 -20.17 9.61
N ALA A 115 -5.04 -20.99 8.56
CA ALA A 115 -5.51 -22.38 8.62
C ALA A 115 -4.54 -23.31 9.37
N VAL A 116 -3.23 -23.04 9.31
CA VAL A 116 -2.19 -23.89 9.91
C VAL A 116 -2.04 -23.61 11.42
N PHE A 117 -2.23 -22.37 11.86
CA PHE A 117 -2.03 -21.99 13.25
C PHE A 117 -3.35 -22.03 14.05
N PRO A 118 -3.33 -22.58 15.29
CA PRO A 118 -4.48 -22.52 16.20
C PRO A 118 -4.82 -21.06 16.54
N VAL A 119 -6.09 -20.80 16.90
CA VAL A 119 -6.64 -19.45 17.10
C VAL A 119 -5.80 -18.64 18.10
N GLU A 120 -5.31 -19.27 19.16
CA GLU A 120 -4.53 -18.67 20.24
C GLU A 120 -3.14 -18.17 19.78
N ARG A 121 -2.63 -18.67 18.66
CA ARG A 121 -1.30 -18.33 18.13
C ARG A 121 -1.36 -17.57 16.81
N ARG A 122 -2.55 -17.32 16.26
CA ARG A 122 -2.73 -16.60 14.98
C ARG A 122 -2.20 -15.18 15.04
N GLY A 123 -2.40 -14.47 16.16
CA GLY A 123 -1.88 -13.13 16.37
C GLY A 123 -0.38 -13.05 16.18
N ARG A 124 0.37 -13.98 16.78
CA ARG A 124 1.83 -14.09 16.62
C ARG A 124 2.24 -14.47 15.20
N ALA A 125 1.55 -15.45 14.59
CA ALA A 125 1.87 -15.92 13.26
C ALA A 125 1.67 -14.81 12.22
N LEU A 126 0.57 -14.07 12.31
CA LEU A 126 0.27 -12.95 11.43
C LEU A 126 1.17 -11.73 11.71
N ALA A 127 1.50 -11.46 12.97
CA ALA A 127 2.48 -10.44 13.32
C ALA A 127 3.86 -10.73 12.72
N LEU A 128 4.31 -12.00 12.76
CA LEU A 128 5.54 -12.41 12.09
C LEU A 128 5.42 -12.28 10.56
N PHE A 129 4.30 -12.71 10.00
CA PHE A 129 4.04 -12.60 8.56
C PHE A 129 4.09 -11.16 8.08
N PHE A 130 3.36 -10.24 8.72
CA PHE A 130 3.36 -8.83 8.36
C PHE A 130 4.68 -8.13 8.70
N GLY A 131 5.31 -8.48 9.82
CA GLY A 131 6.61 -7.94 10.21
C GLY A 131 7.72 -8.28 9.21
N VAL A 132 7.79 -9.55 8.77
CA VAL A 132 8.77 -10.01 7.78
C VAL A 132 8.46 -9.40 6.40
N THR A 133 7.20 -9.42 5.96
CA THR A 133 6.83 -8.85 4.65
C THR A 133 7.07 -7.34 4.62
N GLY A 134 6.76 -6.63 5.71
CA GLY A 134 7.06 -5.20 5.85
C GLY A 134 8.58 -4.91 5.80
N ALA A 135 9.39 -5.69 6.52
CA ALA A 135 10.84 -5.54 6.49
C ALA A 135 11.41 -5.79 5.07
N LEU A 136 10.89 -6.78 4.36
CA LEU A 136 11.31 -7.08 3.00
C LEU A 136 10.91 -6.00 1.98
N THR A 137 9.82 -5.26 2.25
CA THR A 137 9.48 -4.07 1.47
C THR A 137 10.59 -3.02 1.53
N ALA A 138 11.21 -2.84 2.71
CA ALA A 138 12.32 -1.91 2.88
C ALA A 138 13.62 -2.39 2.18
N VAL A 139 13.76 -3.68 1.97
CA VAL A 139 14.91 -4.25 1.22
C VAL A 139 14.79 -3.97 -0.28
N GLY A 140 13.57 -3.74 -0.80
CA GLY A 140 13.33 -3.48 -2.23
C GLY A 140 14.20 -2.37 -2.80
N PRO A 141 14.21 -1.14 -2.25
CA PRO A 141 15.05 -0.06 -2.73
C PRO A 141 16.55 -0.38 -2.72
N LEU A 142 17.04 -1.05 -1.68
CA LEU A 142 18.46 -1.45 -1.58
C LEU A 142 18.83 -2.47 -2.66
N LEU A 143 18.00 -3.50 -2.83
CA LEU A 143 18.17 -4.48 -3.89
C LEU A 143 18.03 -3.84 -5.28
N GLY A 144 17.08 -2.92 -5.44
CA GLY A 144 16.87 -2.20 -6.69
C GLY A 144 18.11 -1.43 -7.11
N GLY A 145 18.65 -0.60 -6.20
CA GLY A 145 19.87 0.15 -6.46
C GLY A 145 21.08 -0.74 -6.78
N TRP A 146 21.23 -1.89 -6.12
CA TRP A 146 22.31 -2.82 -6.40
C TRP A 146 22.14 -3.55 -7.74
N LEU A 147 20.93 -4.02 -8.07
CA LEU A 147 20.62 -4.74 -9.29
C LEU A 147 20.69 -3.84 -10.54
N THR A 148 20.26 -2.58 -10.43
CA THR A 148 20.32 -1.63 -11.54
C THR A 148 21.75 -1.28 -11.97
N ASN A 149 22.76 -1.46 -11.10
CA ASN A 149 24.16 -1.34 -11.50
C ASN A 149 24.58 -2.37 -12.56
N TRP A 150 23.88 -3.51 -12.66
CA TRP A 150 24.13 -4.51 -13.72
C TRP A 150 23.20 -4.28 -14.90
N THR A 151 21.89 -4.31 -14.63
CA THR A 151 20.83 -4.02 -15.57
C THR A 151 19.53 -3.81 -14.81
N TRP A 152 18.73 -2.84 -15.21
CA TRP A 152 17.41 -2.64 -14.62
C TRP A 152 16.49 -3.87 -14.81
N ARG A 153 16.71 -4.70 -15.84
CA ARG A 153 15.95 -5.93 -16.07
C ARG A 153 16.09 -6.93 -14.92
N ALA A 154 17.22 -6.89 -14.20
CA ALA A 154 17.47 -7.76 -13.07
C ALA A 154 16.46 -7.54 -11.92
N VAL A 155 15.84 -6.37 -11.80
CA VAL A 155 14.80 -6.10 -10.78
C VAL A 155 13.55 -6.98 -10.99
N PHE A 156 13.29 -7.40 -12.22
CA PHE A 156 12.23 -8.34 -12.55
C PHE A 156 12.69 -9.80 -12.41
N TRP A 157 13.91 -10.12 -12.83
CA TRP A 157 14.43 -11.49 -12.81
C TRP A 157 14.75 -11.98 -11.40
N VAL A 158 15.01 -11.09 -10.45
CA VAL A 158 15.24 -11.47 -9.04
C VAL A 158 14.05 -12.20 -8.42
N ASN A 159 12.86 -12.01 -8.96
CA ASN A 159 11.67 -12.74 -8.52
C ASN A 159 11.72 -14.24 -8.86
N VAL A 160 12.51 -14.66 -9.85
CA VAL A 160 12.61 -16.07 -10.28
C VAL A 160 13.18 -16.97 -9.17
N PRO A 161 14.40 -16.71 -8.64
CA PRO A 161 14.92 -17.55 -7.55
C PRO A 161 14.04 -17.55 -6.31
N VAL A 162 13.43 -16.41 -5.97
CA VAL A 162 12.51 -16.32 -4.82
C VAL A 162 11.24 -17.17 -5.05
N ALA A 163 10.69 -17.12 -6.27
CA ALA A 163 9.53 -17.94 -6.65
C ALA A 163 9.86 -19.44 -6.65
N ILE A 164 11.03 -19.85 -7.14
CA ILE A 164 11.46 -21.25 -7.08
C ILE A 164 11.50 -21.74 -5.64
N VAL A 165 12.12 -20.98 -4.74
CA VAL A 165 12.17 -21.32 -3.31
C VAL A 165 10.75 -21.41 -2.74
N ALA A 166 9.89 -20.43 -3.04
CA ALA A 166 8.51 -20.40 -2.57
C ALA A 166 7.71 -21.63 -3.06
N LEU A 167 7.83 -21.99 -4.32
CA LEU A 167 7.16 -23.14 -4.93
C LEU A 167 7.66 -24.45 -4.34
N VAL A 168 8.98 -24.63 -4.19
CA VAL A 168 9.58 -25.83 -3.59
C VAL A 168 9.09 -25.99 -2.14
N LEU A 169 9.16 -24.94 -1.33
CA LEU A 169 8.69 -24.99 0.04
C LEU A 169 7.18 -25.25 0.13
N THR A 170 6.40 -24.72 -0.82
CA THR A 170 4.95 -24.97 -0.90
C THR A 170 4.66 -26.41 -1.33
N ALA A 171 5.48 -26.99 -2.20
CA ALA A 171 5.36 -28.38 -2.62
C ALA A 171 5.68 -29.36 -1.49
N LEU A 172 6.75 -29.07 -0.73
CA LEU A 172 7.19 -29.89 0.40
C LEU A 172 6.23 -29.77 1.62
N ALA A 173 5.54 -28.66 1.76
CA ALA A 173 4.59 -28.46 2.84
C ALA A 173 3.30 -29.28 2.58
N HIS A 174 3.01 -30.23 3.47
CA HIS A 174 1.78 -31.05 3.43
C HIS A 174 0.60 -30.23 3.97
N ILE A 175 0.19 -29.20 3.23
CA ILE A 175 -0.94 -28.34 3.59
C ILE A 175 -2.22 -28.96 3.00
N SER A 176 -3.20 -29.27 3.86
CA SER A 176 -4.50 -29.75 3.42
C SER A 176 -5.27 -28.63 2.70
N ASP A 177 -5.61 -28.85 1.44
CA ASP A 177 -6.49 -27.96 0.67
C ASP A 177 -7.94 -28.20 1.11
N ARG A 178 -8.39 -27.49 2.15
CA ARG A 178 -9.82 -27.42 2.48
C ARG A 178 -10.51 -26.55 1.45
N ARG A 179 -11.42 -27.13 0.71
CA ARG A 179 -12.24 -26.44 -0.29
C ARG A 179 -13.63 -26.23 0.26
N ARG A 180 -14.22 -25.09 -0.07
CA ARG A 180 -15.63 -24.82 0.18
C ARG A 180 -16.43 -25.14 -1.08
N SER A 181 -17.57 -25.83 -0.95
CA SER A 181 -18.50 -26.03 -2.05
C SER A 181 -19.15 -24.69 -2.41
N GLY A 182 -19.26 -24.41 -3.70
CA GLY A 182 -19.92 -23.20 -4.19
C GLY A 182 -19.52 -22.90 -5.64
N THR A 183 -20.23 -21.99 -6.25
CA THR A 183 -19.94 -21.45 -7.59
C THR A 183 -19.25 -20.11 -7.49
N LEU A 184 -18.48 -19.74 -8.50
CA LEU A 184 -17.91 -18.42 -8.62
C LEU A 184 -18.97 -17.44 -9.13
N ASP A 185 -19.24 -16.40 -8.40
CA ASP A 185 -20.06 -15.27 -8.86
C ASP A 185 -19.23 -14.39 -9.82
N VAL A 186 -19.29 -14.73 -11.11
CA VAL A 186 -18.57 -13.99 -12.15
C VAL A 186 -19.10 -12.56 -12.30
N PRO A 187 -20.42 -12.29 -12.33
CA PRO A 187 -20.94 -10.93 -12.37
C PRO A 187 -20.49 -10.09 -11.18
N GLY A 188 -20.56 -10.61 -9.95
CA GLY A 188 -20.04 -9.91 -8.76
C GLY A 188 -18.54 -9.64 -8.84
N ALA A 189 -17.76 -10.60 -9.33
CA ALA A 189 -16.32 -10.42 -9.54
C ALA A 189 -16.00 -9.31 -10.55
N VAL A 190 -16.75 -9.20 -11.64
CA VAL A 190 -16.60 -8.14 -12.64
C VAL A 190 -17.00 -6.79 -12.06
N LEU A 191 -18.09 -6.71 -11.32
CA LEU A 191 -18.56 -5.46 -10.70
C LEU A 191 -17.54 -4.94 -9.68
N ILE A 192 -17.05 -5.79 -8.76
CA ILE A 192 -16.08 -5.33 -7.77
C ILE A 192 -14.74 -4.95 -8.40
N ALA A 193 -14.26 -5.75 -9.37
CA ALA A 193 -13.00 -5.46 -10.08
C ALA A 193 -13.09 -4.14 -10.85
N THR A 194 -14.19 -3.91 -11.57
CA THR A 194 -14.42 -2.66 -12.32
C THR A 194 -14.57 -1.47 -11.36
N GLY A 195 -15.39 -1.60 -10.33
CA GLY A 195 -15.64 -0.54 -9.36
C GLY A 195 -14.39 -0.16 -8.57
N MET A 196 -13.63 -1.15 -8.10
CA MET A 196 -12.33 -0.93 -7.43
C MET A 196 -11.29 -0.37 -8.40
N GLY A 197 -11.17 -0.96 -9.58
CA GLY A 197 -10.22 -0.49 -10.60
C GLY A 197 -10.46 0.96 -10.98
N LEU A 198 -11.69 1.36 -11.28
CA LEU A 198 -12.04 2.74 -11.63
C LEU A 198 -11.82 3.71 -10.45
N SER A 199 -12.32 3.39 -9.26
CA SER A 199 -12.20 4.31 -8.13
C SER A 199 -10.73 4.49 -7.70
N VAL A 200 -9.96 3.41 -7.63
CA VAL A 200 -8.52 3.45 -7.32
C VAL A 200 -7.75 4.21 -8.40
N LEU A 201 -8.07 3.97 -9.70
CA LEU A 201 -7.51 4.73 -10.82
C LEU A 201 -7.78 6.23 -10.66
N GLY A 202 -9.03 6.61 -10.38
CA GLY A 202 -9.38 8.01 -10.18
C GLY A 202 -8.59 8.66 -9.03
N PHE A 203 -8.47 7.99 -7.88
CA PHE A 203 -7.67 8.49 -6.77
C PHE A 203 -6.17 8.54 -7.09
N GLN A 204 -5.59 7.51 -7.69
CA GLN A 204 -4.16 7.51 -8.05
C GLN A 204 -3.81 8.60 -9.08
N GLN A 205 -4.71 8.84 -10.03
CA GLN A 205 -4.50 9.83 -11.08
C GLN A 205 -4.96 11.24 -10.70
N ALA A 206 -5.66 11.42 -9.58
CA ALA A 206 -6.09 12.74 -9.12
C ALA A 206 -4.91 13.72 -8.96
N PHE A 207 -3.74 13.19 -8.58
CA PHE A 207 -2.51 13.94 -8.47
C PHE A 207 -1.97 14.42 -9.84
N SER A 208 -2.03 13.57 -10.87
CA SER A 208 -1.52 13.88 -12.24
C SER A 208 -2.54 14.60 -13.10
N TRP A 209 -3.80 14.15 -13.08
CA TRP A 209 -4.87 14.75 -13.89
C TRP A 209 -5.46 16.01 -13.26
N GLY A 210 -5.26 16.18 -11.94
CA GLY A 210 -5.85 17.25 -11.15
C GLY A 210 -7.31 16.98 -10.76
N TRP A 211 -7.72 17.60 -9.65
CA TRP A 211 -9.10 17.51 -9.15
C TRP A 211 -10.13 18.30 -10.02
N GLY A 212 -9.66 19.20 -10.88
CA GLY A 212 -10.49 19.88 -11.86
C GLY A 212 -10.83 19.05 -13.09
N SER A 213 -10.18 17.90 -13.29
CA SER A 213 -10.39 17.03 -14.44
C SER A 213 -11.69 16.24 -14.30
N TRP A 214 -12.51 16.28 -15.35
CA TRP A 214 -13.71 15.45 -15.45
C TRP A 214 -13.38 13.94 -15.40
N ALA A 215 -12.23 13.54 -15.98
CA ALA A 215 -11.79 12.15 -15.98
C ALA A 215 -11.55 11.61 -14.56
N THR A 216 -10.96 12.43 -13.66
CA THR A 216 -10.78 12.08 -12.25
C THR A 216 -12.12 11.76 -11.60
N TRP A 217 -13.09 12.64 -11.75
CA TRP A 217 -14.41 12.48 -11.13
C TRP A 217 -15.24 11.37 -11.76
N VAL A 218 -15.18 11.17 -13.07
CA VAL A 218 -15.85 10.03 -13.72
C VAL A 218 -15.29 8.72 -13.21
N CYS A 219 -13.97 8.60 -13.05
CA CYS A 219 -13.37 7.40 -12.49
C CYS A 219 -13.77 7.19 -11.01
N ILE A 220 -13.69 8.21 -10.16
CA ILE A 220 -14.02 8.09 -8.74
C ILE A 220 -15.53 7.83 -8.56
N VAL A 221 -16.38 8.70 -9.09
CA VAL A 221 -17.84 8.61 -8.88
C VAL A 221 -18.40 7.39 -9.63
N GLY A 222 -17.95 7.14 -10.86
CA GLY A 222 -18.34 5.96 -11.63
C GLY A 222 -17.92 4.67 -10.94
N GLY A 223 -16.68 4.60 -10.45
CA GLY A 223 -16.20 3.46 -9.68
C GLY A 223 -16.99 3.22 -8.39
N LEU A 224 -17.25 4.29 -7.61
CA LEU A 224 -18.09 4.20 -6.40
C LEU A 224 -19.53 3.82 -6.72
N ALA A 225 -20.10 4.30 -7.83
CA ALA A 225 -21.43 3.92 -8.26
C ALA A 225 -21.50 2.43 -8.64
N VAL A 226 -20.47 1.91 -9.34
CA VAL A 226 -20.35 0.47 -9.65
C VAL A 226 -20.22 -0.35 -8.37
N LEU A 227 -19.44 0.12 -7.37
CA LEU A 227 -19.34 -0.55 -6.05
C LEU A 227 -20.67 -0.54 -5.29
N ALA A 228 -21.43 0.55 -5.36
CA ALA A 228 -22.77 0.60 -4.78
C ALA A 228 -23.71 -0.38 -5.50
N GLY A 229 -23.61 -0.47 -6.83
CA GLY A 229 -24.28 -1.48 -7.65
C GLY A 229 -23.89 -2.92 -7.26
N PHE A 230 -22.60 -3.18 -7.04
CA PHE A 230 -22.08 -4.44 -6.52
C PHE A 230 -22.74 -4.81 -5.18
N VAL A 231 -22.73 -3.89 -4.21
CA VAL A 231 -23.36 -4.11 -2.89
C VAL A 231 -24.86 -4.41 -3.04
N ARG A 232 -25.55 -3.73 -3.99
CA ARG A 232 -26.98 -3.98 -4.26
C ARG A 232 -27.21 -5.35 -4.91
N PHE A 233 -26.34 -5.72 -5.81
CA PHE A 233 -26.37 -7.00 -6.52
C PHE A 233 -26.13 -8.18 -5.58
N GLU A 234 -25.04 -8.14 -4.79
CA GLU A 234 -24.65 -9.19 -3.83
C GLU A 234 -25.69 -9.51 -2.78
N ARG A 235 -26.57 -8.57 -2.44
CA ARG A 235 -27.68 -8.80 -1.49
C ARG A 235 -28.73 -9.78 -2.03
N GLY A 236 -28.79 -10.00 -3.35
CA GLY A 236 -29.74 -10.87 -4.01
C GLY A 236 -29.14 -12.20 -4.50
N VAL A 237 -27.83 -12.40 -4.36
CA VAL A 237 -27.16 -13.61 -4.86
C VAL A 237 -27.13 -14.69 -3.77
N GLU A 238 -27.44 -15.93 -4.17
CA GLU A 238 -27.45 -17.09 -3.25
C GLU A 238 -26.06 -17.47 -2.76
N HIS A 239 -25.06 -17.39 -3.66
CA HIS A 239 -23.66 -17.65 -3.36
C HIS A 239 -22.82 -16.41 -3.67
N PRO A 240 -22.88 -15.36 -2.81
CA PRO A 240 -22.21 -14.10 -3.09
C PRO A 240 -20.67 -14.25 -3.10
N LEU A 241 -20.00 -13.39 -3.85
CA LEU A 241 -18.54 -13.27 -3.83
C LEU A 241 -18.06 -12.82 -2.46
N ILE A 242 -18.78 -11.86 -1.87
CA ILE A 242 -18.55 -11.30 -0.55
C ILE A 242 -19.85 -11.36 0.26
N ASP A 243 -19.82 -12.10 1.37
CA ASP A 243 -20.95 -12.11 2.30
C ASP A 243 -21.01 -10.81 3.11
N LEU A 244 -21.82 -9.86 2.65
CA LEU A 244 -21.98 -8.56 3.31
C LEU A 244 -22.50 -8.65 4.75
N ARG A 245 -23.01 -9.84 5.18
CA ARG A 245 -23.41 -10.06 6.58
C ARG A 245 -22.26 -9.97 7.57
N VAL A 246 -21.01 -10.16 7.11
CA VAL A 246 -19.80 -9.97 7.91
C VAL A 246 -19.73 -8.56 8.51
N PHE A 247 -20.19 -7.54 7.78
CA PHE A 247 -20.24 -6.16 8.26
C PHE A 247 -21.31 -5.89 9.34
N ARG A 248 -22.21 -6.86 9.61
CA ARG A 248 -23.12 -6.78 10.77
C ARG A 248 -22.40 -7.03 12.10
N ASP A 249 -21.28 -7.74 12.08
CA ASP A 249 -20.42 -7.86 13.26
C ASP A 249 -19.76 -6.49 13.53
N LYS A 250 -20.01 -5.95 14.71
CA LYS A 250 -19.50 -4.63 15.12
C LYS A 250 -17.98 -4.63 15.24
N ALA A 251 -17.37 -5.74 15.67
CA ALA A 251 -15.93 -5.83 15.82
C ALA A 251 -15.28 -5.82 14.42
N PHE A 252 -15.77 -6.65 13.50
CA PHE A 252 -15.28 -6.68 12.12
C PHE A 252 -15.38 -5.30 11.45
N SER A 253 -16.52 -4.63 11.58
CA SER A 253 -16.72 -3.30 11.00
C SER A 253 -15.77 -2.25 11.59
N VAL A 254 -15.52 -2.31 12.89
CA VAL A 254 -14.54 -1.42 13.56
C VAL A 254 -13.12 -1.75 13.11
N ASP A 255 -12.75 -3.03 13.03
CA ASP A 255 -11.43 -3.45 12.53
C ASP A 255 -11.19 -2.95 11.11
N ALA A 256 -12.19 -3.11 10.21
CA ALA A 256 -12.12 -2.62 8.84
C ALA A 256 -11.93 -1.08 8.78
N LEU A 257 -12.64 -0.32 9.63
CA LEU A 257 -12.47 1.14 9.72
C LEU A 257 -11.10 1.53 10.27
N VAL A 258 -10.63 0.86 11.32
CA VAL A 258 -9.30 1.11 11.90
C VAL A 258 -8.21 0.80 10.87
N LEU A 259 -8.35 -0.31 10.13
CA LEU A 259 -7.45 -0.66 9.03
C LEU A 259 -7.49 0.38 7.91
N PHE A 260 -8.67 0.89 7.56
CA PHE A 260 -8.82 1.94 6.56
C PHE A 260 -8.01 3.19 6.94
N PHE A 261 -8.21 3.74 8.15
CA PHE A 261 -7.50 4.94 8.58
C PHE A 261 -6.00 4.71 8.81
N ALA A 262 -5.60 3.53 9.27
CA ALA A 262 -4.18 3.20 9.39
C ALA A 262 -3.49 3.10 8.02
N MET A 263 -4.15 2.51 7.02
CA MET A 263 -3.58 2.36 5.67
C MET A 263 -3.65 3.65 4.85
N LEU A 264 -4.57 4.54 5.18
CA LEU A 264 -4.59 5.91 4.65
C LEU A 264 -3.23 6.61 4.89
N ALA A 265 -2.57 6.32 6.02
CA ALA A 265 -1.27 6.88 6.37
C ALA A 265 -0.10 5.98 5.94
N PHE A 266 -0.19 4.65 6.12
CA PHE A 266 0.96 3.73 6.07
C PHE A 266 1.64 3.67 4.70
N VAL A 267 0.89 3.45 3.63
CA VAL A 267 1.50 3.33 2.29
C VAL A 267 2.03 4.67 1.80
N PRO A 268 1.27 5.79 1.90
CA PRO A 268 1.78 7.09 1.51
C PRO A 268 3.01 7.54 2.32
N LEU A 269 3.12 7.14 3.58
CA LEU A 269 4.26 7.46 4.44
C LEU A 269 5.60 7.18 3.77
N PHE A 270 5.75 6.00 3.15
CA PHE A 270 7.03 5.62 2.53
C PHE A 270 7.39 6.52 1.35
N PHE A 271 6.40 6.89 0.56
CA PHE A 271 6.59 7.82 -0.55
C PHE A 271 7.00 9.21 -0.03
N PHE A 272 6.19 9.81 0.83
CA PHE A 272 6.43 11.18 1.29
C PHE A 272 7.69 11.31 2.16
N ALA A 273 7.98 10.33 3.03
CA ALA A 273 9.20 10.33 3.83
C ALA A 273 10.46 10.15 2.95
N SER A 274 10.38 9.34 1.88
CA SER A 274 11.48 9.15 0.93
C SER A 274 11.75 10.43 0.14
N VAL A 275 10.72 11.06 -0.41
CA VAL A 275 10.86 12.31 -1.18
C VAL A 275 11.33 13.45 -0.27
N TYR A 276 10.79 13.56 0.94
CA TYR A 276 11.28 14.51 1.94
C TYR A 276 12.78 14.34 2.23
N ALA A 277 13.23 13.11 2.46
CA ALA A 277 14.64 12.85 2.74
C ALA A 277 15.55 13.25 1.56
N GLN A 278 15.12 12.98 0.33
CA GLN A 278 15.91 13.31 -0.85
C GLN A 278 15.88 14.81 -1.18
N VAL A 279 14.75 15.48 -1.04
CA VAL A 279 14.58 16.89 -1.39
C VAL A 279 15.04 17.80 -0.28
N SER A 280 14.42 17.70 0.91
CA SER A 280 14.69 18.64 2.01
C SER A 280 16.02 18.34 2.71
N LEU A 281 16.31 17.04 2.96
CA LEU A 281 17.56 16.66 3.63
C LEU A 281 18.72 16.43 2.66
N SER A 282 18.49 16.53 1.34
CA SER A 282 19.51 16.28 0.29
C SER A 282 20.17 14.89 0.43
N ALA A 283 19.43 13.92 0.93
CA ALA A 283 19.90 12.56 1.11
C ALA A 283 20.02 11.83 -0.23
N SER A 284 21.05 11.04 -0.39
CA SER A 284 21.11 10.09 -1.50
C SER A 284 19.97 9.06 -1.40
N PRO A 285 19.57 8.40 -2.50
CA PRO A 285 18.56 7.35 -2.45
C PRO A 285 18.84 6.26 -1.42
N ASN A 286 20.12 5.88 -1.25
CA ASN A 286 20.53 4.90 -0.25
C ASN A 286 20.36 5.42 1.19
N GLN A 287 20.67 6.68 1.44
CA GLN A 287 20.44 7.30 2.76
C GLN A 287 18.96 7.45 3.06
N ALA A 288 18.14 7.81 2.07
CA ALA A 288 16.69 7.85 2.20
C ALA A 288 16.13 6.45 2.52
N ALA A 289 16.61 5.40 1.85
CA ALA A 289 16.21 4.03 2.15
C ALA A 289 16.58 3.61 3.58
N LEU A 290 17.78 3.96 4.05
CA LEU A 290 18.21 3.71 5.44
C LEU A 290 17.36 4.49 6.45
N PHE A 291 16.95 5.71 6.12
CA PHE A 291 16.04 6.50 6.93
C PHE A 291 14.68 5.82 7.12
N LEU A 292 14.14 5.23 6.05
CA LEU A 292 12.89 4.47 6.13
C LEU A 292 12.98 3.22 7.02
N LEU A 293 14.18 2.67 7.26
CA LEU A 293 14.34 1.53 8.16
C LEU A 293 13.92 1.83 9.59
N TYR A 294 14.02 3.06 10.07
CA TYR A 294 13.55 3.43 11.41
C TYR A 294 12.05 3.18 11.56
N ILE A 295 11.25 3.49 10.53
CA ILE A 295 9.81 3.21 10.47
C ILE A 295 9.57 1.71 10.58
N PHE A 296 10.30 0.91 9.79
CA PHE A 296 10.13 -0.55 9.76
C PHE A 296 10.55 -1.22 11.07
N VAL A 297 11.59 -0.74 11.73
CA VAL A 297 12.01 -1.25 13.04
C VAL A 297 10.91 -1.03 14.08
N GLY A 298 10.38 0.19 14.16
CA GLY A 298 9.25 0.51 15.04
C GLY A 298 8.03 -0.35 14.73
N PHE A 299 7.67 -0.46 13.45
CA PHE A 299 6.57 -1.31 12.97
C PHE A 299 6.74 -2.79 13.35
N ALA A 300 7.91 -3.38 13.09
CA ALA A 300 8.15 -4.80 13.34
C ALA A 300 8.08 -5.14 14.83
N ILE A 301 8.70 -4.32 15.68
CA ILE A 301 8.67 -4.50 17.15
C ILE A 301 7.23 -4.39 17.65
N ALA A 302 6.53 -3.32 17.29
CA ALA A 302 5.17 -3.07 17.75
C ALA A 302 4.16 -4.09 17.22
N SER A 303 4.34 -4.59 16.00
CA SER A 303 3.52 -5.65 15.41
C SER A 303 3.59 -6.95 16.25
N GLN A 304 4.79 -7.34 16.71
CA GLN A 304 4.97 -8.52 17.57
C GLN A 304 4.30 -8.34 18.94
N TRP A 305 4.42 -7.15 19.52
CA TRP A 305 3.77 -6.84 20.80
C TRP A 305 2.25 -6.76 20.64
N GLY A 306 1.78 -6.15 19.57
CA GLY A 306 0.35 -6.07 19.21
C GLY A 306 -0.28 -7.45 19.06
N GLY A 307 0.40 -8.38 18.37
CA GLY A 307 -0.03 -9.78 18.28
C GLY A 307 -0.13 -10.48 19.64
N ARG A 308 0.85 -10.26 20.55
CA ARG A 308 0.80 -10.82 21.92
C ARG A 308 -0.33 -10.22 22.76
N ILE A 309 -0.62 -8.92 22.59
CA ILE A 309 -1.74 -8.26 23.27
C ILE A 309 -3.05 -8.83 22.76
N LEU A 310 -3.20 -9.00 21.44
CA LEU A 310 -4.37 -9.62 20.83
C LEU A 310 -4.63 -11.01 21.40
N ASP A 311 -3.61 -11.88 21.44
CA ASP A 311 -3.75 -13.26 21.93
C ASP A 311 -4.17 -13.31 23.40
N LYS A 312 -3.78 -12.32 24.23
CA LYS A 312 -4.06 -12.32 25.68
C LYS A 312 -5.28 -11.49 26.09
N LYS A 313 -5.53 -10.36 25.42
CA LYS A 313 -6.50 -9.32 25.86
C LYS A 313 -7.49 -8.92 24.76
N GLY A 314 -7.41 -9.54 23.57
CA GLY A 314 -8.19 -9.15 22.40
C GLY A 314 -7.61 -7.93 21.66
N ALA A 315 -8.24 -7.54 20.55
CA ALA A 315 -7.73 -6.51 19.66
C ALA A 315 -7.81 -5.09 20.26
N ARG A 316 -8.89 -4.77 20.97
CA ARG A 316 -9.18 -3.40 21.45
C ARG A 316 -8.01 -2.67 22.12
N PRO A 317 -7.24 -3.26 23.08
CA PRO A 317 -6.11 -2.56 23.69
C PRO A 317 -4.98 -2.25 22.70
N ALA A 318 -4.65 -3.19 21.80
CA ALA A 318 -3.62 -3.00 20.80
C ALA A 318 -3.99 -1.89 19.81
N LEU A 319 -5.24 -1.88 19.30
CA LEU A 319 -5.74 -0.87 18.38
C LEU A 319 -5.73 0.54 19.00
N LYS A 320 -6.13 0.67 20.28
CA LYS A 320 -6.07 1.93 21.01
C LYS A 320 -4.64 2.42 21.18
N MET A 321 -3.71 1.55 21.58
CA MET A 321 -2.29 1.89 21.71
C MET A 321 -1.74 2.35 20.35
N GLY A 322 -2.04 1.61 19.30
CA GLY A 322 -1.56 1.93 17.95
C GLY A 322 -2.07 3.29 17.45
N GLY A 323 -3.35 3.58 17.66
CA GLY A 323 -3.93 4.87 17.29
C GLY A 323 -3.27 6.05 18.02
N VAL A 324 -3.07 5.94 19.36
CA VAL A 324 -2.42 7.00 20.15
C VAL A 324 -0.95 7.13 19.79
N VAL A 325 -0.19 6.02 19.82
CA VAL A 325 1.27 6.04 19.53
C VAL A 325 1.52 6.56 18.12
N GLY A 326 0.72 6.14 17.14
CA GLY A 326 0.84 6.60 15.76
C GLY A 326 0.49 8.08 15.61
N ALA A 327 -0.65 8.53 16.17
CA ALA A 327 -1.04 9.93 16.09
C ALA A 327 0.00 10.85 16.73
N VAL A 328 0.48 10.49 17.93
CA VAL A 328 1.54 11.25 18.62
C VAL A 328 2.86 11.17 17.85
N GLY A 329 3.26 9.99 17.38
CA GLY A 329 4.49 9.81 16.61
C GLY A 329 4.52 10.65 15.34
N PHE A 330 3.44 10.65 14.55
CA PHE A 330 3.34 11.48 13.36
C PHE A 330 3.28 12.98 13.67
N ALA A 331 2.56 13.39 14.73
CA ALA A 331 2.47 14.79 15.12
C ALA A 331 3.82 15.36 15.58
N LEU A 332 4.57 14.59 16.38
CA LEU A 332 5.91 14.96 16.80
C LEU A 332 6.88 14.98 15.62
N TRP A 333 6.80 13.98 14.74
CA TRP A 333 7.64 13.94 13.55
C TRP A 333 7.37 15.12 12.62
N ALA A 334 6.08 15.47 12.40
CA ALA A 334 5.71 16.67 11.66
C ALA A 334 6.38 17.92 12.22
N GLY A 335 6.42 18.08 13.54
CA GLY A 335 7.09 19.22 14.19
C GLY A 335 8.60 19.30 13.93
N GLU A 336 9.27 18.17 13.69
CA GLU A 336 10.71 18.09 13.48
C GLU A 336 11.14 18.22 12.00
N LEU A 337 10.22 18.11 11.05
CA LEU A 337 10.58 18.12 9.62
C LEU A 337 11.28 19.41 9.18
N THR A 338 10.94 20.55 9.79
CA THR A 338 11.52 21.86 9.48
C THR A 338 12.92 22.08 10.07
N ASN A 339 13.38 21.22 10.99
CA ASN A 339 14.73 21.28 11.54
C ASN A 339 15.80 20.77 10.56
N LEU A 340 15.39 20.10 9.48
CA LEU A 340 16.25 19.58 8.40
C LEU A 340 17.42 18.70 8.89
N THR A 341 17.24 18.00 10.03
CA THR A 341 18.24 17.10 10.61
C THR A 341 17.73 15.65 10.52
N MET A 342 18.45 14.79 9.81
CA MET A 342 18.05 13.39 9.64
C MET A 342 18.19 12.59 10.94
N HIS A 343 19.25 12.89 11.72
CA HIS A 343 19.62 12.10 12.89
C HIS A 343 18.57 12.21 14.00
N ASP A 344 18.00 13.37 14.22
CA ASP A 344 17.11 13.62 15.36
C ASP A 344 15.69 13.06 15.14
N GLN A 345 15.36 12.72 13.89
CA GLN A 345 14.02 12.26 13.49
C GLN A 345 13.78 10.74 13.68
N TRP A 346 14.84 9.95 13.96
CA TRP A 346 14.72 8.48 14.01
C TRP A 346 13.68 7.97 15.01
N LEU A 347 13.60 8.60 16.19
CA LEU A 347 12.68 8.20 17.26
C LEU A 347 11.22 8.43 16.83
N TYR A 348 10.94 9.57 16.23
CA TYR A 348 9.59 9.92 15.77
C TYR A 348 9.16 9.04 14.61
N ALA A 349 10.05 8.76 13.67
CA ALA A 349 9.82 7.82 12.58
C ALA A 349 9.52 6.40 13.11
N ALA A 350 10.29 5.94 14.10
CA ALA A 350 10.05 4.65 14.75
C ALA A 350 8.71 4.62 15.51
N LEU A 351 8.32 5.70 16.21
CA LEU A 351 7.02 5.80 16.88
C LEU A 351 5.86 5.79 15.89
N ALA A 352 5.96 6.51 14.78
CA ALA A 352 4.95 6.51 13.72
C ALA A 352 4.76 5.09 13.15
N GLY A 353 5.87 4.40 12.85
CA GLY A 353 5.86 2.99 12.43
C GLY A 353 5.27 2.06 13.49
N ALA A 354 5.63 2.25 14.75
CA ALA A 354 5.12 1.46 15.87
C ALA A 354 3.60 1.60 16.04
N GLY A 355 3.05 2.80 15.88
CA GLY A 355 1.61 3.04 15.92
C GLY A 355 0.87 2.15 14.93
N ILE A 356 1.34 2.11 13.69
CA ILE A 356 0.73 1.28 12.63
C ILE A 356 0.96 -0.20 12.90
N GLY A 357 2.14 -0.59 13.43
CA GLY A 357 2.44 -1.96 13.80
C GLY A 357 1.48 -2.53 14.85
N PHE A 358 1.10 -1.74 15.86
CA PHE A 358 0.09 -2.11 16.85
C PHE A 358 -1.33 -2.26 16.27
N ILE A 359 -1.61 -1.69 15.11
CA ILE A 359 -2.93 -1.79 14.46
C ILE A 359 -2.97 -2.94 13.46
N LEU A 360 -2.00 -3.03 12.55
CA LEU A 360 -2.12 -3.81 11.32
C LEU A 360 -2.32 -5.30 11.57
N ALA A 361 -1.48 -5.92 12.38
CA ALA A 361 -1.58 -7.35 12.67
C ALA A 361 -2.78 -7.66 13.56
N PRO A 362 -3.03 -6.95 14.70
CA PRO A 362 -4.19 -7.21 15.54
C PRO A 362 -5.52 -7.02 14.82
N ALA A 363 -5.74 -5.91 14.10
CA ALA A 363 -6.99 -5.67 13.39
C ALA A 363 -7.25 -6.70 12.29
N SER A 364 -6.23 -7.04 11.49
CA SER A 364 -6.37 -8.06 10.44
C SER A 364 -6.68 -9.44 11.03
N THR A 365 -6.05 -9.79 12.15
CA THR A 365 -6.25 -11.09 12.81
C THR A 365 -7.61 -11.17 13.48
N ASP A 366 -8.03 -10.12 14.20
CA ASP A 366 -9.34 -10.09 14.88
C ASP A 366 -10.48 -10.14 13.87
N ALA A 367 -10.38 -9.37 12.78
CA ALA A 367 -11.33 -9.40 11.68
C ALA A 367 -11.52 -10.83 11.13
N VAL A 368 -10.41 -11.56 10.89
CA VAL A 368 -10.46 -12.95 10.42
C VAL A 368 -11.03 -13.89 11.48
N ASN A 369 -10.69 -13.72 12.76
CA ASN A 369 -11.14 -14.60 13.83
C ASN A 369 -12.64 -14.41 14.14
N ARG A 370 -13.20 -13.21 13.96
CA ARG A 370 -14.60 -12.88 14.28
C ARG A 370 -15.56 -13.08 13.13
N ALA A 371 -15.08 -13.27 11.93
CA ALA A 371 -15.94 -13.47 10.76
C ALA A 371 -16.70 -14.81 10.84
N ILE A 372 -17.83 -14.81 11.55
CA ILE A 372 -18.68 -15.98 11.74
C ILE A 372 -19.40 -16.28 10.41
N GLY A 373 -19.18 -17.50 9.87
CA GLY A 373 -19.83 -17.96 8.63
C GLY A 373 -19.14 -17.55 7.33
N ALA A 374 -18.25 -16.56 7.33
CA ALA A 374 -17.40 -16.23 6.19
C ALA A 374 -16.13 -17.10 6.17
N SER A 375 -15.55 -17.24 5.00
CA SER A 375 -14.31 -17.98 4.85
C SER A 375 -13.09 -17.09 5.12
N TYR A 376 -11.95 -17.71 5.44
CA TYR A 376 -10.70 -16.96 5.68
C TYR A 376 -10.23 -16.22 4.43
N GLY A 377 -10.38 -16.80 3.24
CA GLY A 377 -10.00 -16.16 1.98
C GLY A 377 -10.86 -14.95 1.69
N GLU A 378 -12.18 -15.05 1.89
CA GLU A 378 -13.14 -13.97 1.71
C GLU A 378 -12.83 -12.77 2.63
N VAL A 379 -12.68 -13.01 3.95
CA VAL A 379 -12.40 -11.95 4.92
C VAL A 379 -11.05 -11.29 4.66
N THR A 380 -10.06 -12.09 4.29
CA THR A 380 -8.75 -11.57 3.89
C THR A 380 -8.86 -10.73 2.62
N GLY A 381 -9.63 -11.18 1.64
CA GLY A 381 -9.91 -10.42 0.42
C GLY A 381 -10.54 -9.05 0.72
N ILE A 382 -11.59 -9.03 1.58
CA ILE A 382 -12.24 -7.79 2.03
C ILE A 382 -11.26 -6.85 2.71
N THR A 383 -10.54 -7.34 3.72
CA THR A 383 -9.61 -6.49 4.49
C THR A 383 -8.49 -5.93 3.61
N GLN A 384 -7.96 -6.70 2.66
CA GLN A 384 -6.96 -6.21 1.72
C GLN A 384 -7.53 -5.22 0.70
N THR A 385 -8.75 -5.41 0.25
CA THR A 385 -9.47 -4.46 -0.61
C THR A 385 -9.62 -3.11 0.11
N VAL A 386 -10.09 -3.11 1.37
CA VAL A 386 -10.21 -1.90 2.20
C VAL A 386 -8.85 -1.21 2.36
N ARG A 387 -7.78 -1.96 2.62
CA ARG A 387 -6.43 -1.44 2.81
C ARG A 387 -5.88 -0.76 1.55
N ASN A 388 -6.02 -1.40 0.39
CA ASN A 388 -5.52 -0.83 -0.87
C ASN A 388 -6.32 0.39 -1.30
N PHE A 389 -7.64 0.35 -1.12
CA PHE A 389 -8.48 1.51 -1.37
C PHE A 389 -8.08 2.70 -0.50
N ALA A 390 -7.90 2.47 0.81
CA ALA A 390 -7.46 3.50 1.75
C ALA A 390 -6.09 4.08 1.38
N ALA A 391 -5.13 3.22 0.97
CA ALA A 391 -3.81 3.67 0.52
C ALA A 391 -3.90 4.60 -0.70
N SER A 392 -4.77 4.29 -1.66
CA SER A 392 -4.99 5.11 -2.86
C SER A 392 -5.64 6.45 -2.52
N VAL A 393 -6.63 6.45 -1.63
CA VAL A 393 -7.25 7.68 -1.11
C VAL A 393 -6.22 8.54 -0.37
N GLY A 394 -5.38 7.91 0.46
CA GLY A 394 -4.31 8.59 1.20
C GLY A 394 -3.30 9.26 0.26
N MET A 395 -2.84 8.56 -0.79
CA MET A 395 -1.95 9.14 -1.80
C MET A 395 -2.58 10.36 -2.47
N ALA A 396 -3.87 10.31 -2.82
CA ALA A 396 -4.57 11.43 -3.44
C ALA A 396 -4.67 12.65 -2.51
N ILE A 397 -5.08 12.42 -1.25
CA ILE A 397 -5.23 13.50 -0.26
C ILE A 397 -3.88 14.14 0.05
N TYR A 398 -2.91 13.35 0.45
CA TYR A 398 -1.61 13.87 0.89
C TYR A 398 -0.77 14.41 -0.28
N GLY A 399 -0.87 13.81 -1.45
CA GLY A 399 -0.27 14.35 -2.68
C GLY A 399 -0.83 15.72 -3.04
N THR A 400 -2.14 15.90 -2.93
CA THR A 400 -2.78 17.20 -3.16
C THR A 400 -2.33 18.24 -2.15
N ILE A 401 -2.27 17.89 -0.86
CA ILE A 401 -1.77 18.78 0.20
C ILE A 401 -0.33 19.18 -0.12
N LEU A 402 0.55 18.21 -0.39
CA LEU A 402 1.94 18.47 -0.70
C LEU A 402 2.09 19.43 -1.89
N THR A 403 1.43 19.13 -3.01
CA THR A 403 1.54 19.94 -4.23
C THR A 403 1.03 21.36 -4.03
N HIS A 404 -0.13 21.52 -3.37
CA HIS A 404 -0.73 22.83 -3.13
C HIS A 404 0.17 23.69 -2.24
N VAL A 405 0.53 23.16 -1.07
CA VAL A 405 1.34 23.89 -0.10
C VAL A 405 2.73 24.19 -0.67
N THR A 406 3.38 23.22 -1.34
CA THR A 406 4.69 23.45 -1.97
C THR A 406 4.60 24.55 -3.03
N THR A 407 3.60 24.48 -3.92
CA THR A 407 3.45 25.48 -4.98
C THR A 407 3.21 26.88 -4.40
N ASP A 408 2.38 27.00 -3.38
CA ASP A 408 2.07 28.29 -2.76
C ASP A 408 3.29 28.87 -2.02
N ASN A 409 4.01 28.05 -1.23
CA ASN A 409 5.21 28.47 -0.51
C ASN A 409 6.33 28.87 -1.48
N VAL A 410 6.64 28.03 -2.47
CA VAL A 410 7.68 28.32 -3.48
C VAL A 410 7.32 29.56 -4.30
N THR A 411 6.05 29.78 -4.63
CA THR A 411 5.60 31.01 -5.28
C THR A 411 5.94 32.22 -4.42
N GLY A 412 5.57 32.21 -3.15
CA GLY A 412 5.90 33.30 -2.19
C GLY A 412 7.40 33.53 -2.05
N THR A 413 8.19 32.46 -1.98
CA THR A 413 9.67 32.52 -1.92
C THR A 413 10.26 33.20 -3.17
N LEU A 414 9.77 32.86 -4.37
CA LEU A 414 10.24 33.47 -5.63
C LEU A 414 9.78 34.93 -5.77
N GLU A 415 8.54 35.24 -5.40
CA GLU A 415 8.02 36.63 -5.39
C GLU A 415 8.82 37.53 -4.44
N SER A 416 9.18 37.04 -3.24
CA SER A 416 10.00 37.79 -2.28
C SER A 416 11.40 38.12 -2.81
N ARG A 417 11.86 37.39 -3.84
CA ARG A 417 13.15 37.61 -4.53
C ARG A 417 13.01 38.41 -5.83
N GLY A 418 11.83 39.00 -6.07
CA GLY A 418 11.58 39.89 -7.19
C GLY A 418 11.18 39.22 -8.50
N VAL A 419 10.86 37.92 -8.48
CA VAL A 419 10.29 37.23 -9.66
C VAL A 419 8.83 37.66 -9.84
N PRO A 420 8.40 38.10 -11.05
CA PRO A 420 7.03 38.49 -11.29
C PRO A 420 6.04 37.35 -10.98
N ALA A 421 4.90 37.65 -10.36
CA ALA A 421 3.92 36.67 -9.85
C ALA A 421 3.50 35.59 -10.85
N GLY A 422 3.28 35.98 -12.12
CA GLY A 422 2.94 35.03 -13.18
C GLY A 422 4.05 34.01 -13.47
N THR A 423 5.30 34.47 -13.53
CA THR A 423 6.50 33.64 -13.72
C THR A 423 6.80 32.83 -12.47
N ALA A 424 6.68 33.42 -11.27
CA ALA A 424 6.88 32.74 -9.99
C ALA A 424 5.95 31.53 -9.87
N LYS A 425 4.67 31.70 -10.20
CA LYS A 425 3.67 30.61 -10.13
C LYS A 425 3.92 29.51 -11.15
N SER A 426 4.31 29.81 -12.40
CA SER A 426 4.66 28.78 -13.37
C SER A 426 5.93 28.02 -12.98
N THR A 427 6.98 28.74 -12.56
CA THR A 427 8.23 28.13 -12.08
C THR A 427 8.02 27.29 -10.83
N ALA A 428 7.20 27.76 -9.89
CA ALA A 428 6.86 26.98 -8.69
C ALA A 428 6.14 25.67 -9.05
N ARG A 429 5.26 25.68 -10.06
CA ARG A 429 4.64 24.44 -10.58
C ARG A 429 5.68 23.49 -11.16
N ASP A 430 6.54 23.99 -12.05
CA ASP A 430 7.57 23.16 -12.71
C ASP A 430 8.51 22.53 -11.67
N VAL A 431 8.92 23.31 -10.66
CA VAL A 431 9.73 22.82 -9.52
C VAL A 431 8.96 21.75 -8.74
N THR A 432 7.70 22.01 -8.40
CA THR A 432 6.88 21.06 -7.64
C THR A 432 6.68 19.76 -8.41
N GLU A 433 6.40 19.83 -9.72
CA GLU A 433 6.26 18.65 -10.58
C GLU A 433 7.56 17.85 -10.70
N SER A 434 8.71 18.51 -10.83
CA SER A 434 10.01 17.83 -10.91
C SER A 434 10.35 17.13 -9.58
N VAL A 435 10.12 17.78 -8.45
CA VAL A 435 10.40 17.27 -7.11
C VAL A 435 9.47 16.09 -6.77
N THR A 436 8.18 16.23 -7.05
CA THR A 436 7.19 15.19 -6.73
C THR A 436 7.19 14.03 -7.72
N GLY A 437 7.56 14.26 -8.98
CA GLY A 437 7.61 13.24 -10.02
C GLY A 437 8.85 12.36 -9.99
N ASN A 438 10.02 12.95 -9.80
CA ASN A 438 11.31 12.26 -9.90
C ASN A 438 12.10 12.23 -8.58
N GLY A 439 11.67 12.92 -7.53
CA GLY A 439 12.43 13.08 -6.29
C GLY A 439 13.75 13.85 -6.45
N ASP A 440 13.94 14.52 -7.58
CA ASP A 440 15.21 15.15 -7.97
C ASP A 440 15.05 16.68 -7.92
N ALA A 441 15.46 17.27 -6.82
CA ALA A 441 15.51 18.74 -6.66
C ALA A 441 16.73 19.33 -7.37
N ARG A 442 16.93 19.02 -8.66
CA ARG A 442 18.01 19.65 -9.43
C ARG A 442 17.64 21.08 -9.74
N PRO A 443 18.61 22.02 -9.52
CA PRO A 443 18.40 23.39 -9.93
C PRO A 443 18.16 23.45 -11.44
N PRO A 444 17.24 24.32 -11.92
CA PRO A 444 17.00 24.49 -13.33
C PRO A 444 18.30 24.90 -14.06
N THR A 445 18.55 24.28 -15.20
CA THR A 445 19.75 24.51 -16.02
C THR A 445 19.64 25.75 -16.93
N GLY A 446 18.50 26.43 -16.91
CA GLY A 446 18.27 27.67 -17.68
C GLY A 446 19.16 28.84 -17.25
N THR A 447 19.39 29.80 -18.16
CA THR A 447 20.13 31.05 -17.90
C THR A 447 19.18 32.25 -17.76
N ASP A 448 17.87 32.02 -17.74
CA ASP A 448 16.87 33.04 -17.53
C ASP A 448 16.83 33.51 -16.06
N PRO A 449 16.38 34.73 -15.78
CA PRO A 449 16.35 35.30 -14.44
C PRO A 449 15.56 34.48 -13.43
N ALA A 450 14.50 33.75 -13.88
CA ALA A 450 13.72 32.89 -13.01
C ALA A 450 14.50 31.62 -12.59
N ALA A 451 15.28 31.04 -13.51
CA ALA A 451 16.16 29.91 -13.20
C ALA A 451 17.29 30.30 -12.24
N GLU A 452 17.85 31.51 -12.39
CA GLU A 452 18.86 32.06 -11.48
C GLU A 452 18.28 32.30 -10.09
N ALA A 453 17.13 32.96 -10.00
CA ALA A 453 16.42 33.17 -8.73
C ALA A 453 16.04 31.83 -8.05
N THR A 454 15.68 30.81 -8.82
CA THR A 454 15.37 29.48 -8.29
C THR A 454 16.62 28.78 -7.72
N ARG A 455 17.77 28.91 -8.39
CA ARG A 455 19.06 28.38 -7.86
C ARG A 455 19.44 29.05 -6.56
N ASP A 456 19.32 30.37 -6.48
CA ASP A 456 19.61 31.13 -5.28
C ASP A 456 18.61 30.89 -4.15
N ALA A 457 17.36 30.50 -4.51
CA ALA A 457 16.31 30.17 -3.58
C ALA A 457 16.34 28.70 -3.10
N MET A 458 17.24 27.86 -3.59
CA MET A 458 17.17 26.41 -3.39
C MET A 458 17.13 25.99 -1.89
N SER A 459 17.82 26.70 -1.02
CA SER A 459 17.75 26.43 0.42
C SER A 459 16.38 26.77 1.01
N ALA A 460 15.75 27.86 0.57
CA ALA A 460 14.40 28.23 0.98
C ALA A 460 13.36 27.24 0.39
N ILE A 461 13.51 26.86 -0.88
CA ILE A 461 12.64 25.84 -1.51
C ILE A 461 12.67 24.50 -0.78
N ARG A 462 13.84 24.09 -0.26
CA ARG A 462 13.92 22.89 0.59
C ARG A 462 13.14 23.04 1.89
N MET A 463 13.14 24.22 2.48
CA MET A 463 12.34 24.53 3.66
C MET A 463 10.85 24.57 3.31
N ASP A 464 10.46 25.22 2.21
CA ASP A 464 9.08 25.26 1.71
C ASP A 464 8.52 23.85 1.50
N PHE A 465 9.36 22.94 0.98
CA PHE A 465 9.01 21.55 0.82
C PHE A 465 8.91 20.77 2.15
N ALA A 466 9.77 21.08 3.12
CA ALA A 466 9.68 20.52 4.47
C ALA A 466 8.39 20.95 5.18
N GLU A 467 8.02 22.23 5.07
CA GLU A 467 6.77 22.76 5.60
C GLU A 467 5.54 22.11 4.95
N ALA A 468 5.57 21.88 3.63
CA ALA A 468 4.51 21.19 2.94
C ALA A 468 4.37 19.73 3.44
N ASN A 469 5.49 19.02 3.63
CA ASN A 469 5.49 17.68 4.23
C ASN A 469 5.00 17.69 5.68
N GLN A 470 5.24 18.74 6.44
CA GLN A 470 4.72 18.90 7.80
C GLN A 470 3.18 18.78 7.81
N TRP A 471 2.48 19.44 6.89
CA TRP A 471 1.03 19.33 6.75
C TRP A 471 0.58 17.92 6.34
N VAL A 472 1.32 17.24 5.47
CA VAL A 472 1.07 15.85 5.10
C VAL A 472 1.15 14.95 6.34
N PHE A 473 2.17 15.09 7.16
CA PHE A 473 2.37 14.26 8.37
C PHE A 473 1.36 14.59 9.46
N TYR A 474 0.92 15.84 9.61
CA TYR A 474 -0.22 16.17 10.47
C TYR A 474 -1.52 15.51 9.97
N GLY A 475 -1.74 15.46 8.66
CA GLY A 475 -2.85 14.71 8.07
C GLY A 475 -2.80 13.21 8.42
N MET A 476 -1.62 12.60 8.40
CA MET A 476 -1.42 11.21 8.84
C MET A 476 -1.66 11.04 10.35
N ALA A 477 -1.24 12.01 11.16
CA ALA A 477 -1.54 12.02 12.60
C ALA A 477 -3.06 12.06 12.87
N ILE A 478 -3.79 12.90 12.13
CA ILE A 478 -5.25 12.97 12.21
C ILE A 478 -5.89 11.64 11.82
N ALA A 479 -5.41 10.98 10.75
CA ALA A 479 -5.93 9.68 10.33
C ALA A 479 -5.76 8.63 11.44
N LEU A 480 -4.59 8.56 12.11
CA LEU A 480 -4.36 7.65 13.24
C LEU A 480 -5.20 8.06 14.48
N GLY A 481 -5.42 9.35 14.68
CA GLY A 481 -6.33 9.86 15.71
C GLY A 481 -7.79 9.38 15.48
N ILE A 482 -8.24 9.40 14.23
CA ILE A 482 -9.56 8.85 13.87
C ILE A 482 -9.58 7.33 14.05
N ALA A 483 -8.51 6.62 13.69
CA ALA A 483 -8.37 5.19 13.94
C ALA A 483 -8.51 4.88 15.45
N PHE A 484 -7.89 5.69 16.33
CA PHE A 484 -8.06 5.58 17.77
C PHE A 484 -9.52 5.77 18.20
N LEU A 485 -10.22 6.80 17.70
CA LEU A 485 -11.63 7.03 18.02
C LEU A 485 -12.52 5.85 17.56
N CYS A 486 -12.23 5.25 16.40
CA CYS A 486 -12.88 4.03 15.96
C CYS A 486 -12.60 2.87 16.91
N ALA A 487 -11.33 2.69 17.34
CA ALA A 487 -10.92 1.63 18.26
C ALA A 487 -11.59 1.73 19.64
N LEU A 488 -12.00 2.92 20.09
CA LEU A 488 -12.79 3.08 21.31
C LEU A 488 -14.16 2.36 21.23
N ARG A 489 -14.74 2.26 20.03
CA ARG A 489 -16.02 1.60 19.78
C ARG A 489 -15.92 0.09 19.62
N HIS A 490 -14.69 -0.45 19.56
CA HIS A 490 -14.47 -1.89 19.43
C HIS A 490 -15.01 -2.62 20.67
N PRO A 491 -15.82 -3.70 20.54
CA PRO A 491 -16.45 -4.38 21.67
C PRO A 491 -15.43 -5.02 22.61
N GLY A 492 -14.21 -5.36 22.09
CA GLY A 492 -13.18 -6.04 22.89
C GLY A 492 -13.46 -7.55 23.02
N GLY A 493 -12.76 -8.17 23.98
CA GLY A 493 -12.84 -9.61 24.24
C GLY A 493 -11.95 -10.46 23.34
N THR A 494 -11.57 -11.63 23.83
CA THR A 494 -10.88 -12.66 23.04
C THR A 494 -11.92 -13.53 22.32
N VAL A 495 -11.58 -14.05 21.16
CA VAL A 495 -12.45 -14.99 20.44
C VAL A 495 -12.23 -16.38 21.01
N ASP A 496 -13.25 -16.95 21.66
CA ASP A 496 -13.19 -18.32 22.18
C ASP A 496 -13.11 -19.33 21.03
N ALA A 497 -12.04 -20.11 21.00
CA ALA A 497 -11.80 -21.14 20.00
C ALA A 497 -12.91 -22.22 19.99
N ASN A 498 -13.52 -22.48 21.15
CA ASN A 498 -14.52 -23.54 21.35
C ASN A 498 -15.94 -23.12 20.90
N ALA A 499 -16.27 -21.83 20.91
CA ALA A 499 -17.60 -21.36 20.50
C ALA A 499 -17.91 -21.56 19.00
N LYS A 500 -16.92 -21.87 18.17
CA LYS A 500 -17.08 -22.05 16.71
C LYS A 500 -17.28 -23.49 16.27
N VAL A 501 -17.15 -24.48 17.16
CA VAL A 501 -17.26 -25.92 16.79
C VAL A 501 -18.69 -26.44 16.90
N GLU A 502 -19.57 -25.78 17.65
CA GLU A 502 -20.90 -26.31 17.99
C GLU A 502 -22.04 -25.95 16.99
N GLU A 503 -21.83 -25.06 16.01
CA GLU A 503 -22.95 -24.53 15.21
C GLU A 503 -23.28 -25.14 13.83
N PRO A 504 -22.54 -26.08 13.23
CA PRO A 504 -23.01 -26.69 11.96
C PRO A 504 -24.02 -27.84 12.12
N ALA A 505 -24.18 -28.41 13.31
CA ALA A 505 -24.99 -29.61 13.48
C ALA A 505 -26.47 -29.34 13.86
N ALA A 506 -26.81 -28.15 14.34
CA ALA A 506 -28.15 -27.88 14.92
C ALA A 506 -29.17 -27.28 13.94
N ARG A 507 -28.83 -26.97 12.68
CA ARG A 507 -29.77 -26.41 11.69
C ARG A 507 -30.11 -27.32 10.51
N ALA A 508 -29.84 -28.61 10.62
CA ALA A 508 -30.26 -29.62 9.67
C ALA A 508 -31.36 -30.55 10.28
N ARG A 509 -32.30 -29.97 11.02
CA ARG A 509 -33.58 -30.64 11.37
C ARG A 509 -34.75 -29.71 11.10
#